data_570fbd318cc4a1f978f04d6522e6b0a0
#
_entry.id   570fbd318cc4a1f978f04d6522e6b0a0
#
_cell.length_a   1.000
_cell.length_b   1.000
_cell.length_c   1.000
_cell.angle_alpha   90.00
_cell.angle_beta   90.00
_cell.angle_gamma   90.00
#
_symmetry.space_group_name_H-M   'P 1'
#
loop_
_entity.id
_entity.type
_entity.pdbx_description
1 polymer ?
#
loop_
_entity_poly.entity_id
_entity_poly.type
_entity_poly.pdbx_seq_one_letter_code
_entity_poly.pdbx_strand_id
1 'polypeptide(L)'
;MKLKTYQKMRRFLTFGSLILFILLVACINNQSKPVREHMRDSVSQKGDKIASTHFTGTAWLQMLVNNDSTYNTSIGVITFEPKARTNWHKHPGGQILLVTDGKGYYQEKGKSVQFLHKGDVVKIPPNTEHWHGAAPDKEFIHIAVSPRTEKGSVVWLQPVTDEEYNRIIQ
;
A
#
# COMPACT_ATOMS: atom_id res chain seq x y z
N MET A 1 7.52 -6.66 -74.94
CA MET A 1 6.35 -6.82 -74.05
C MET A 1 6.67 -7.55 -72.72
N LYS A 2 7.87 -8.05 -72.49
CA LYS A 2 8.26 -8.80 -71.27
C LYS A 2 8.87 -7.97 -70.11
N LEU A 3 9.38 -6.78 -70.38
CA LEU A 3 10.06 -5.95 -69.36
C LEU A 3 9.08 -5.20 -68.42
N LYS A 4 7.91 -4.81 -68.90
CA LYS A 4 6.92 -4.05 -68.08
C LYS A 4 6.25 -4.92 -67.02
N THR A 5 6.12 -6.20 -67.24
CA THR A 5 5.49 -7.16 -66.31
C THR A 5 6.41 -7.47 -65.12
N TYR A 6 7.73 -7.49 -65.39
CA TYR A 6 8.72 -7.77 -64.34
C TYR A 6 8.88 -6.60 -63.30
N GLN A 7 8.78 -5.34 -63.77
CA GLN A 7 8.84 -4.21 -62.89
C GLN A 7 7.59 -4.05 -62.00
N LYS A 8 6.43 -4.50 -62.50
CA LYS A 8 5.18 -4.46 -61.73
C LYS A 8 5.16 -5.51 -60.62
N MET A 9 5.78 -6.68 -60.84
CA MET A 9 5.92 -7.73 -59.84
C MET A 9 6.91 -7.39 -58.71
N ARG A 10 8.01 -6.69 -59.02
CA ARG A 10 8.98 -6.22 -58.02
C ARG A 10 8.40 -5.17 -57.06
N ARG A 11 7.47 -4.32 -57.54
CA ARG A 11 6.80 -3.32 -56.68
C ARG A 11 5.82 -3.93 -55.69
N PHE A 12 5.18 -5.04 -56.02
CA PHE A 12 4.29 -5.74 -55.11
C PHE A 12 5.03 -6.52 -54.02
N LEU A 13 6.21 -7.06 -54.32
CA LEU A 13 7.03 -7.81 -53.36
C LEU A 13 7.67 -6.88 -52.29
N THR A 14 8.01 -5.64 -52.65
CA THR A 14 8.60 -4.68 -51.69
C THR A 14 7.55 -4.11 -50.75
N PHE A 15 6.31 -3.90 -51.19
CA PHE A 15 5.22 -3.44 -50.32
C PHE A 15 4.73 -4.50 -49.35
N GLY A 16 4.67 -5.75 -49.76
CA GLY A 16 4.26 -6.86 -48.88
C GLY A 16 5.28 -7.11 -47.73
N SER A 17 6.59 -6.97 -48.06
CA SER A 17 7.65 -7.15 -47.06
C SER A 17 7.69 -6.02 -46.02
N LEU A 18 7.35 -4.79 -46.40
CA LEU A 18 7.32 -3.66 -45.47
C LEU A 18 6.12 -3.72 -44.51
N ILE A 19 4.96 -4.16 -44.99
CA ILE A 19 3.76 -4.32 -44.14
C ILE A 19 3.95 -5.49 -43.14
N LEU A 20 4.60 -6.57 -43.54
CA LEU A 20 4.89 -7.68 -42.65
C LEU A 20 5.89 -7.29 -41.55
N PHE A 21 6.86 -6.42 -41.85
CA PHE A 21 7.81 -5.93 -40.85
C PHE A 21 7.16 -4.96 -39.83
N ILE A 22 6.17 -4.14 -40.26
CA ILE A 22 5.43 -3.23 -39.37
C ILE A 22 4.52 -4.03 -38.41
N LEU A 23 3.90 -5.14 -38.87
CA LEU A 23 3.10 -6.00 -38.01
C LEU A 23 3.92 -6.78 -37.00
N LEU A 24 5.15 -7.18 -37.33
CA LEU A 24 6.08 -7.85 -36.40
C LEU A 24 6.58 -6.91 -35.30
N VAL A 25 6.80 -5.62 -35.59
CA VAL A 25 7.21 -4.63 -34.59
C VAL A 25 6.06 -4.26 -33.65
N ALA A 26 4.81 -4.30 -34.11
CA ALA A 26 3.64 -4.04 -33.25
C ALA A 26 3.37 -5.15 -32.22
N CYS A 27 3.83 -6.40 -32.45
CA CYS A 27 3.68 -7.51 -31.50
C CYS A 27 4.74 -7.55 -30.38
N ILE A 28 5.81 -6.75 -30.47
CA ILE A 28 6.91 -6.81 -29.49
C ILE A 28 6.70 -5.79 -28.35
N ASN A 29 5.68 -4.91 -28.43
CA ASN A 29 5.48 -3.85 -27.46
C ASN A 29 4.50 -4.19 -26.31
N ASN A 30 4.19 -5.48 -26.12
CA ASN A 30 3.47 -5.94 -24.94
C ASN A 30 4.48 -6.37 -23.86
N GLN A 31 5.38 -5.45 -23.51
CA GLN A 31 6.25 -5.66 -22.36
C GLN A 31 5.39 -5.46 -21.10
N SER A 32 5.08 -6.54 -20.42
CA SER A 32 4.63 -6.48 -19.02
C SER A 32 5.59 -5.59 -18.24
N LYS A 33 5.06 -4.57 -17.57
CA LYS A 33 5.87 -3.71 -16.70
C LYS A 33 6.79 -4.56 -15.82
N PRO A 34 8.05 -4.21 -15.66
CA PRO A 34 8.96 -5.00 -14.82
C PRO A 34 8.38 -5.12 -13.40
N VAL A 35 8.52 -6.29 -12.79
CA VAL A 35 7.99 -6.60 -11.45
C VAL A 35 8.31 -5.48 -10.43
N ARG A 36 9.47 -4.86 -10.55
CA ARG A 36 9.91 -3.75 -9.70
C ARG A 36 9.05 -2.48 -9.85
N GLU A 37 8.54 -2.20 -11.03
CA GLU A 37 7.66 -1.05 -11.29
C GLU A 37 6.26 -1.34 -10.76
N HIS A 38 5.77 -2.55 -10.96
CA HIS A 38 4.48 -3.00 -10.41
C HIS A 38 4.45 -2.95 -8.87
N MET A 39 5.55 -3.35 -8.20
CA MET A 39 5.67 -3.25 -6.74
C MET A 39 5.70 -1.79 -6.25
N ARG A 40 6.35 -0.88 -6.97
CA ARG A 40 6.33 0.56 -6.62
C ARG A 40 4.93 1.15 -6.73
N ASP A 41 4.24 0.85 -7.82
CA ASP A 41 2.88 1.32 -8.05
C ASP A 41 1.91 0.79 -6.98
N SER A 42 2.06 -0.47 -6.57
CA SER A 42 1.19 -1.07 -5.56
C SER A 42 1.39 -0.48 -4.16
N VAL A 43 2.60 -0.12 -3.76
CA VAL A 43 2.85 0.50 -2.43
C VAL A 43 2.47 1.99 -2.41
N SER A 44 2.36 2.65 -3.57
CA SER A 44 2.04 4.08 -3.68
C SER A 44 0.55 4.40 -3.82
N GLN A 45 -0.30 3.41 -4.04
CA GLN A 45 -1.75 3.60 -4.15
C GLN A 45 -2.43 3.64 -2.79
N LYS A 46 -3.39 4.55 -2.62
CA LYS A 46 -4.13 4.67 -1.34
C LYS A 46 -4.96 3.44 -0.97
N GLY A 47 -5.28 2.57 -1.92
CA GLY A 47 -6.17 1.42 -1.69
C GLY A 47 -7.63 1.82 -1.51
N ASP A 48 -8.40 0.99 -0.80
CA ASP A 48 -9.83 1.22 -0.55
C ASP A 48 -10.04 2.06 0.71
N LYS A 49 -11.03 2.98 0.66
CA LYS A 49 -11.42 3.75 1.84
C LYS A 49 -11.98 2.82 2.92
N ILE A 50 -11.47 2.94 4.13
CA ILE A 50 -11.92 2.13 5.26
C ILE A 50 -13.28 2.63 5.71
N ALA A 51 -14.32 1.81 5.51
CA ALA A 51 -15.65 2.04 6.04
C ALA A 51 -15.83 1.29 7.37
N SER A 52 -15.32 1.84 8.48
CA SER A 52 -15.33 1.16 9.78
C SER A 52 -15.44 2.17 10.92
N THR A 53 -16.23 1.84 11.94
CA THR A 53 -16.33 2.60 13.21
C THR A 53 -15.08 2.48 14.09
N HIS A 54 -14.10 1.68 13.68
CA HIS A 54 -12.83 1.52 14.39
C HIS A 54 -11.79 2.58 14.04
N PHE A 55 -12.19 3.55 13.20
CA PHE A 55 -11.34 4.67 12.80
C PHE A 55 -12.08 5.99 13.01
N THR A 56 -11.39 6.99 13.52
CA THR A 56 -11.84 8.39 13.50
C THR A 56 -11.18 9.08 12.31
N GLY A 57 -11.97 9.84 11.55
CA GLY A 57 -11.49 10.50 10.32
C GLY A 57 -11.45 9.56 9.12
N THR A 58 -10.66 9.90 8.12
CA THR A 58 -10.56 9.15 6.87
C THR A 58 -9.25 8.40 6.78
N ALA A 59 -9.33 7.11 6.51
CA ALA A 59 -8.17 6.27 6.24
C ALA A 59 -8.45 5.31 5.06
N TRP A 60 -7.38 4.85 4.41
CA TRP A 60 -7.41 3.87 3.32
C TRP A 60 -6.51 2.69 3.66
N LEU A 61 -6.88 1.54 3.15
CA LEU A 61 -6.12 0.29 3.29
C LEU A 61 -5.90 -0.33 1.93
N GLN A 62 -4.65 -0.62 1.64
CA GLN A 62 -4.27 -1.50 0.55
C GLN A 62 -3.62 -2.76 1.11
N MET A 63 -4.27 -3.89 0.95
CA MET A 63 -3.69 -5.18 1.33
C MET A 63 -2.62 -5.58 0.32
N LEU A 64 -1.40 -5.82 0.79
CA LEU A 64 -0.28 -6.34 0.02
C LEU A 64 -0.15 -7.86 0.16
N VAL A 65 -0.38 -8.36 1.37
CA VAL A 65 -0.40 -9.80 1.67
C VAL A 65 -1.62 -10.08 2.52
N ASN A 66 -2.55 -10.84 1.95
CA ASN A 66 -3.67 -11.36 2.72
C ASN A 66 -3.17 -12.49 3.63
N ASN A 67 -3.83 -12.64 4.79
CA ASN A 67 -3.53 -13.73 5.69
C ASN A 67 -3.69 -15.07 4.98
N ASP A 68 -2.62 -15.83 4.93
CA ASP A 68 -2.63 -17.21 4.44
C ASP A 68 -1.92 -18.15 5.44
N SER A 69 -2.15 -19.44 5.31
CA SER A 69 -1.60 -20.45 6.20
C SER A 69 -0.09 -20.71 5.98
N THR A 70 0.50 -20.19 4.91
CA THR A 70 1.92 -20.41 4.60
C THR A 70 2.82 -19.50 5.43
N TYR A 71 2.44 -18.21 5.50
CA TYR A 71 3.28 -17.20 6.17
C TYR A 71 2.73 -16.79 7.52
N ASN A 72 1.46 -17.08 7.82
CA ASN A 72 0.76 -16.61 9.02
C ASN A 72 0.98 -15.11 9.28
N THR A 73 0.92 -14.33 8.21
CA THR A 73 1.21 -12.89 8.21
C THR A 73 0.26 -12.16 7.29
N SER A 74 -0.23 -11.00 7.72
CA SER A 74 -0.88 -10.05 6.83
C SER A 74 -0.07 -8.76 6.74
N ILE A 75 -0.07 -8.14 5.56
CA ILE A 75 0.66 -6.89 5.31
C ILE A 75 -0.27 -5.95 4.56
N GLY A 76 -0.43 -4.74 5.09
CA GLY A 76 -1.22 -3.69 4.44
C GLY A 76 -0.53 -2.35 4.52
N VAL A 77 -0.74 -1.51 3.50
CA VAL A 77 -0.41 -0.08 3.55
C VAL A 77 -1.63 0.65 4.07
N ILE A 78 -1.46 1.42 5.12
CA ILE A 78 -2.50 2.28 5.67
C ILE A 78 -2.11 3.74 5.44
N THR A 79 -3.03 4.50 4.85
CA THR A 79 -2.92 5.95 4.69
C THR A 79 -3.96 6.63 5.55
N PHE A 80 -3.53 7.45 6.49
CA PHE A 80 -4.39 8.29 7.33
C PHE A 80 -4.36 9.73 6.81
N GLU A 81 -5.52 10.34 6.61
CA GLU A 81 -5.59 11.80 6.44
C GLU A 81 -5.26 12.53 7.75
N PRO A 82 -4.93 13.82 7.70
CA PRO A 82 -4.68 14.60 8.90
C PRO A 82 -5.75 14.39 9.96
N LYS A 83 -5.34 14.18 11.22
CA LYS A 83 -6.18 13.87 12.39
C LYS A 83 -6.85 12.49 12.40
N ALA A 84 -6.79 11.74 11.31
CA ALA A 84 -7.36 10.38 11.29
C ALA A 84 -6.53 9.44 12.18
N ARG A 85 -7.21 8.53 12.87
CA ARG A 85 -6.59 7.61 13.81
C ARG A 85 -7.40 6.33 14.00
N THR A 86 -6.75 5.28 14.47
CA THR A 86 -7.44 4.06 14.92
C THR A 86 -8.09 4.27 16.29
N ASN A 87 -9.06 3.45 16.62
CA ASN A 87 -9.40 3.19 18.02
C ASN A 87 -8.22 2.54 18.74
N TRP A 88 -8.26 2.48 20.07
CA TRP A 88 -7.44 1.58 20.84
C TRP A 88 -7.66 0.16 20.35
N HIS A 89 -6.60 -0.62 20.22
CA HIS A 89 -6.69 -2.01 19.74
C HIS A 89 -5.44 -2.79 20.16
N LYS A 90 -5.47 -4.10 19.92
CA LYS A 90 -4.33 -4.99 20.15
C LYS A 90 -4.32 -6.13 19.16
N HIS A 91 -3.14 -6.67 18.92
CA HIS A 91 -2.92 -7.83 18.05
C HIS A 91 -2.39 -9.00 18.87
N PRO A 92 -3.07 -10.17 18.89
CA PRO A 92 -2.57 -11.36 19.59
C PRO A 92 -1.20 -11.83 19.11
N GLY A 93 -0.90 -11.66 17.82
CA GLY A 93 0.40 -11.96 17.21
C GLY A 93 1.47 -10.87 17.37
N GLY A 94 1.09 -9.67 17.79
CA GLY A 94 1.89 -8.46 17.72
C GLY A 94 1.75 -7.73 16.38
N GLN A 95 2.43 -6.58 16.23
CA GLN A 95 2.41 -5.80 14.99
C GLN A 95 3.75 -5.07 14.83
N ILE A 96 4.13 -4.80 13.56
CA ILE A 96 5.26 -3.93 13.24
C ILE A 96 4.75 -2.86 12.29
N LEU A 97 5.05 -1.60 12.58
CA LEU A 97 4.78 -0.47 11.70
C LEU A 97 6.08 0.02 11.07
N LEU A 98 6.08 0.19 9.75
CA LEU A 98 7.19 0.76 9.00
C LEU A 98 6.70 2.03 8.35
N VAL A 99 7.11 3.18 8.86
CA VAL A 99 6.65 4.48 8.38
C VAL A 99 7.28 4.80 7.03
N THR A 100 6.44 4.95 6.01
CA THR A 100 6.89 5.20 4.63
C THR A 100 6.82 6.65 4.22
N ASP A 101 5.87 7.42 4.80
CA ASP A 101 5.78 8.87 4.56
C ASP A 101 4.92 9.56 5.63
N GLY A 102 5.02 10.89 5.68
CA GLY A 102 4.19 11.75 6.51
C GLY A 102 4.65 11.87 7.95
N LYS A 103 3.70 12.24 8.83
CA LYS A 103 3.89 12.38 10.28
C LYS A 103 2.76 11.70 11.01
N GLY A 104 3.06 10.95 12.05
CA GLY A 104 2.05 10.27 12.85
C GLY A 104 2.38 10.15 14.32
N TYR A 105 1.44 9.58 15.02
CA TYR A 105 1.51 9.30 16.44
C TYR A 105 1.30 7.80 16.67
N TYR A 106 1.98 7.31 17.68
CA TYR A 106 1.78 5.99 18.23
C TYR A 106 1.78 6.08 19.75
N GLN A 107 0.89 5.34 20.40
CA GLN A 107 0.86 5.29 21.86
C GLN A 107 0.45 3.90 22.35
N GLU A 108 1.21 3.35 23.29
CA GLU A 108 0.79 2.23 24.11
C GLU A 108 0.00 2.71 25.32
N LYS A 109 -0.96 1.93 25.76
CA LYS A 109 -1.77 2.25 26.94
C LYS A 109 -0.88 2.48 28.16
N GLY A 110 -1.05 3.63 28.80
CA GLY A 110 -0.27 4.02 29.99
C GLY A 110 1.14 4.55 29.71
N LYS A 111 1.54 4.70 28.42
CA LYS A 111 2.82 5.29 28.06
C LYS A 111 2.66 6.65 27.36
N SER A 112 3.75 7.40 27.27
CA SER A 112 3.78 8.64 26.49
C SER A 112 3.63 8.37 25.00
N VAL A 113 3.07 9.34 24.28
CA VAL A 113 2.97 9.31 22.84
C VAL A 113 4.34 9.38 22.19
N GLN A 114 4.55 8.59 21.15
CA GLN A 114 5.72 8.65 20.27
C GLN A 114 5.34 9.37 18.98
N PHE A 115 6.16 10.35 18.59
CA PHE A 115 6.05 11.04 17.31
C PHE A 115 6.78 10.22 16.25
N LEU A 116 6.10 9.94 15.16
CA LEU A 116 6.61 9.09 14.08
C LEU A 116 6.83 9.87 12.80
N HIS A 117 7.96 9.61 12.16
CA HIS A 117 8.38 10.20 10.89
C HIS A 117 8.80 9.11 9.91
N LYS A 118 8.89 9.47 8.65
CA LYS A 118 9.38 8.59 7.59
C LYS A 118 10.70 7.89 7.97
N GLY A 119 10.72 6.58 7.86
CA GLY A 119 11.86 5.72 8.21
C GLY A 119 11.78 5.09 9.60
N ASP A 120 10.88 5.58 10.46
CA ASP A 120 10.72 5.00 11.80
C ASP A 120 10.09 3.60 11.73
N VAL A 121 10.47 2.77 12.69
CA VAL A 121 9.96 1.41 12.86
C VAL A 121 9.47 1.22 14.29
N VAL A 122 8.19 0.88 14.44
CA VAL A 122 7.59 0.54 15.74
C VAL A 122 7.39 -0.97 15.83
N LYS A 123 7.92 -1.59 16.87
CA LYS A 123 7.73 -3.01 17.18
C LYS A 123 6.76 -3.13 18.36
N ILE A 124 5.56 -3.63 18.09
CA ILE A 124 4.46 -3.73 19.04
C ILE A 124 4.35 -5.19 19.52
N PRO A 125 4.65 -5.47 20.80
CA PRO A 125 4.56 -6.83 21.34
C PRO A 125 3.13 -7.38 21.27
N PRO A 126 2.97 -8.73 21.33
CA PRO A 126 1.67 -9.36 21.39
C PRO A 126 0.79 -8.81 22.52
N ASN A 127 -0.50 -8.60 22.22
CA ASN A 127 -1.52 -8.13 23.16
C ASN A 127 -1.28 -6.74 23.77
N THR A 128 -0.32 -5.96 23.25
CA THR A 128 -0.12 -4.57 23.68
C THR A 128 -1.28 -3.72 23.19
N GLU A 129 -2.01 -3.07 24.11
CA GLU A 129 -3.05 -2.10 23.78
C GLU A 129 -2.39 -0.82 23.28
N HIS A 130 -2.74 -0.38 22.07
CA HIS A 130 -2.16 0.78 21.42
C HIS A 130 -3.12 1.42 20.44
N TRP A 131 -2.77 2.59 19.98
CA TRP A 131 -3.37 3.25 18.83
C TRP A 131 -2.29 3.95 18.01
N HIS A 132 -2.60 4.25 16.75
CA HIS A 132 -1.77 5.06 15.86
C HIS A 132 -2.64 5.87 14.90
N GLY A 133 -2.08 6.96 14.36
CA GLY A 133 -2.79 7.84 13.45
C GLY A 133 -1.93 9.00 12.99
N ALA A 134 -2.51 9.83 12.11
CA ALA A 134 -1.85 10.98 11.52
C ALA A 134 -1.71 12.15 12.51
N ALA A 135 -0.70 12.98 12.31
CA ALA A 135 -0.60 14.30 12.92
C ALA A 135 -1.71 15.24 12.39
N PRO A 136 -1.98 16.39 13.07
CA PRO A 136 -3.06 17.28 12.65
C PRO A 136 -2.84 17.98 11.31
N ASP A 137 -1.58 18.13 10.91
CA ASP A 137 -1.13 18.95 9.78
C ASP A 137 -0.64 18.15 8.58
N LYS A 138 -0.52 16.81 8.72
CA LYS A 138 0.08 15.97 7.70
C LYS A 138 -0.56 14.59 7.66
N GLU A 139 -0.72 14.01 6.47
CA GLU A 139 -1.06 12.60 6.33
C GLU A 139 0.05 11.70 6.92
N PHE A 140 -0.33 10.48 7.23
CA PHE A 140 0.57 9.48 7.78
C PHE A 140 0.41 8.16 7.04
N ILE A 141 1.50 7.65 6.49
CA ILE A 141 1.52 6.43 5.70
C ILE A 141 2.51 5.44 6.30
N HIS A 142 2.04 4.23 6.55
CA HIS A 142 2.90 3.17 7.03
C HIS A 142 2.48 1.80 6.48
N ILE A 143 3.42 0.89 6.45
CA ILE A 143 3.16 -0.53 6.23
C ILE A 143 2.93 -1.16 7.61
N ALA A 144 1.79 -1.80 7.79
CA ALA A 144 1.48 -2.61 8.95
C ALA A 144 1.74 -4.08 8.63
N VAL A 145 2.64 -4.70 9.38
CA VAL A 145 2.91 -6.14 9.33
C VAL A 145 2.31 -6.77 10.58
N SER A 146 1.36 -7.66 10.40
CA SER A 146 0.74 -8.45 11.48
C SER A 146 1.18 -9.90 11.38
N PRO A 147 2.22 -10.32 12.11
CA PRO A 147 2.70 -11.69 12.11
C PRO A 147 1.84 -12.58 13.01
N ARG A 148 2.02 -13.90 12.88
CA ARG A 148 1.36 -14.91 13.73
C ARG A 148 -0.16 -14.76 13.76
N THR A 149 -0.74 -14.57 12.59
CA THR A 149 -2.18 -14.38 12.41
C THR A 149 -3.01 -15.61 12.85
N GLU A 150 -2.38 -16.78 12.98
CA GLU A 150 -2.98 -17.97 13.58
C GLU A 150 -3.38 -17.77 15.05
N LYS A 151 -2.80 -16.78 15.74
CA LYS A 151 -3.16 -16.43 17.12
C LYS A 151 -4.41 -15.57 17.23
N GLY A 152 -4.96 -15.15 16.13
CA GLY A 152 -6.16 -14.33 16.04
C GLY A 152 -5.94 -13.00 15.33
N SER A 153 -7.05 -12.39 14.94
CA SER A 153 -7.09 -11.09 14.31
C SER A 153 -6.98 -9.95 15.33
N VAL A 154 -7.03 -8.70 14.82
CA VAL A 154 -7.09 -7.50 15.67
C VAL A 154 -8.29 -7.54 16.62
N VAL A 155 -8.06 -7.14 17.86
CA VAL A 155 -9.11 -6.93 18.88
C VAL A 155 -9.28 -5.43 19.08
N TRP A 156 -10.41 -4.92 18.62
CA TRP A 156 -10.77 -3.50 18.72
C TRP A 156 -11.31 -3.17 20.11
N LEU A 157 -10.94 -2.00 20.60
CA LEU A 157 -11.33 -1.46 21.90
C LEU A 157 -12.04 -0.10 21.73
N GLN A 158 -12.07 0.72 22.79
CA GLN A 158 -12.72 2.02 22.77
C GLN A 158 -12.06 3.01 21.80
N PRO A 159 -12.78 4.01 21.30
CA PRO A 159 -12.20 5.10 20.51
C PRO A 159 -11.15 5.88 21.32
N VAL A 160 -10.15 6.42 20.60
CA VAL A 160 -9.32 7.52 21.10
C VAL A 160 -10.14 8.78 20.97
N THR A 161 -10.49 9.42 22.09
CA THR A 161 -11.31 10.63 22.08
C THR A 161 -10.57 11.84 21.48
N ASP A 162 -11.32 12.84 21.03
CA ASP A 162 -10.71 14.10 20.59
C ASP A 162 -9.93 14.80 21.70
N GLU A 163 -10.33 14.65 22.93
CA GLU A 163 -9.60 15.18 24.08
C GLU A 163 -8.27 14.46 24.31
N GLU A 164 -8.25 13.12 24.21
CA GLU A 164 -7.01 12.35 24.30
C GLU A 164 -6.07 12.72 23.18
N TYR A 165 -6.57 12.81 21.95
CA TYR A 165 -5.76 13.17 20.79
C TYR A 165 -5.25 14.63 20.86
N ASN A 166 -6.08 15.59 21.24
CA ASN A 166 -5.68 17.02 21.27
C ASN A 166 -4.70 17.34 22.39
N ARG A 167 -4.67 16.59 23.49
CA ARG A 167 -3.65 16.74 24.54
C ARG A 167 -2.21 16.48 24.08
N ILE A 168 -2.02 15.80 22.94
CA ILE A 168 -0.70 15.54 22.37
C ILE A 168 -0.10 16.77 21.70
N ILE A 169 -0.96 17.71 21.29
CA ILE A 169 -0.61 18.86 20.46
C ILE A 169 -0.32 20.12 21.31
N GLN A 170 -0.65 20.06 22.59
CA GLN A 170 -0.39 21.11 23.56
C GLN A 170 1.01 20.97 24.17
#